data_a98d94689e1f042675ac99364a3d53eb
#
_entry.id   a98d94689e1f042675ac99364a3d53eb
#
_cell.length_a   1.000
_cell.length_b   1.000
_cell.length_c   1.000
_cell.angle_alpha   90.00
_cell.angle_beta   90.00
_cell.angle_gamma   90.00
#
_symmetry.space_group_name_H-M   'P 1'
#
loop_
_entity.id
_entity.type
_entity.pdbx_description
1 polymer ?
#
loop_
_entity_poly.entity_id
_entity_poly.type
_entity_poly.pdbx_seq_one_letter_code
_entity_poly.pdbx_strand_id
1 'polypeptide(L)'
;LSRDIYQENLYRKTSNGKLPIKWLALESLTHQVYTSQSDVWSYGILLYEICTLGGSPYPAISTGKLLRYLENGHRMDRPKSCSEELYDLMYSCWTLHPRERPTFTKIVHTLEELQNKEPTRNPPTIDLNAIVDVHCSKNTTEENSYLKPVEY
;
A
#
# COMPACT_ATOMS: atom_id res chain seq x y z
N LEU A 1 -5.14 10.86 -6.52
CA LEU A 1 -5.84 10.13 -7.60
C LEU A 1 -7.37 10.19 -7.45
N SER A 2 -7.93 11.31 -7.00
CA SER A 2 -9.38 11.44 -6.88
C SER A 2 -9.97 11.92 -8.20
N ARG A 3 -10.73 11.06 -8.86
CA ARG A 3 -11.70 11.42 -9.91
C ARG A 3 -13.03 10.76 -9.64
N ASP A 4 -14.07 11.40 -10.09
CA ASP A 4 -15.45 10.96 -9.90
C ASP A 4 -15.70 9.67 -10.69
N ILE A 5 -15.96 8.55 -9.99
CA ILE A 5 -16.22 7.23 -10.58
C ILE A 5 -17.70 6.81 -10.43
N TYR A 6 -18.59 7.79 -10.14
CA TYR A 6 -19.98 7.51 -9.81
C TYR A 6 -20.81 6.86 -10.94
N GLN A 7 -20.35 6.85 -12.17
CA GLN A 7 -21.14 6.28 -13.26
C GLN A 7 -20.75 4.86 -13.70
N GLU A 8 -19.49 4.40 -13.50
CA GLU A 8 -19.08 3.05 -13.96
C GLU A 8 -18.17 2.27 -13.01
N ASN A 9 -17.79 2.79 -11.84
CA ASN A 9 -16.80 2.19 -10.93
C ASN A 9 -15.47 1.78 -11.59
N LEU A 10 -15.21 2.31 -12.79
CA LEU A 10 -14.06 1.98 -13.61
C LEU A 10 -13.49 3.26 -14.24
N TYR A 11 -12.20 3.49 -14.03
CA TYR A 11 -11.46 4.56 -14.68
C TYR A 11 -10.32 3.98 -15.52
N ARG A 12 -10.26 4.35 -16.80
CA ARG A 12 -9.10 4.12 -17.66
C ARG A 12 -8.26 5.37 -17.77
N LYS A 13 -6.97 5.24 -17.49
CA LYS A 13 -6.05 6.36 -17.63
C LYS A 13 -5.82 6.66 -19.12
N THR A 14 -6.08 7.90 -19.53
CA THR A 14 -5.87 8.39 -20.90
C THR A 14 -4.67 9.34 -21.03
N SER A 15 -3.92 9.61 -19.95
CA SER A 15 -2.82 10.57 -19.95
C SER A 15 -1.46 9.94 -19.63
N ASN A 16 -0.39 10.44 -20.28
CA ASN A 16 1.01 10.00 -20.13
C ASN A 16 1.70 10.45 -18.82
N GLY A 17 0.96 10.77 -17.76
CA GLY A 17 1.56 11.12 -16.46
C GLY A 17 2.30 9.94 -15.85
N LYS A 18 3.43 10.19 -15.19
CA LYS A 18 4.16 9.17 -14.44
C LYS A 18 3.31 8.67 -13.26
N LEU A 19 3.21 7.34 -13.12
CA LEU A 19 2.41 6.70 -12.08
C LEU A 19 3.29 6.23 -10.93
N PRO A 20 2.80 6.28 -9.68
CA PRO A 20 3.47 5.70 -8.52
C PRO A 20 3.34 4.17 -8.57
N ILE A 21 4.21 3.52 -9.35
CA ILE A 21 4.14 2.09 -9.69
C ILE A 21 3.99 1.19 -8.45
N LYS A 22 4.71 1.47 -7.37
CA LYS A 22 4.73 0.66 -6.15
C LYS A 22 3.41 0.71 -5.33
N TRP A 23 2.52 1.65 -5.65
CA TRP A 23 1.20 1.79 -5.02
C TRP A 23 0.07 1.24 -5.87
N LEU A 24 0.35 0.86 -7.11
CA LEU A 24 -0.68 0.40 -8.04
C LEU A 24 -1.02 -1.07 -7.80
N ALA A 25 -2.32 -1.37 -7.94
CA ALA A 25 -2.82 -2.73 -7.96
C ALA A 25 -2.32 -3.50 -9.20
N LEU A 26 -2.30 -4.83 -9.11
CA LEU A 26 -1.80 -5.67 -10.19
C LEU A 26 -2.56 -5.47 -11.50
N GLU A 27 -3.90 -5.39 -11.45
CA GLU A 27 -4.75 -5.10 -12.61
C GLU A 27 -4.51 -3.69 -13.19
N SER A 28 -4.09 -2.74 -12.34
CA SER A 28 -3.75 -1.40 -12.80
C SER A 28 -2.40 -1.39 -13.53
N LEU A 29 -1.46 -2.22 -13.09
CA LEU A 29 -0.15 -2.38 -13.74
C LEU A 29 -0.26 -3.12 -15.07
N THR A 30 -1.11 -4.15 -15.15
CA THR A 30 -1.23 -5.03 -16.32
C THR A 30 -2.21 -4.50 -17.36
N HIS A 31 -3.38 -4.02 -16.94
CA HIS A 31 -4.49 -3.68 -17.83
C HIS A 31 -4.90 -2.21 -17.77
N GLN A 32 -4.23 -1.39 -16.95
CA GLN A 32 -4.58 0.02 -16.72
C GLN A 32 -6.03 0.21 -16.24
N VAL A 33 -6.53 -0.76 -15.49
CA VAL A 33 -7.87 -0.75 -14.89
C VAL A 33 -7.79 -0.16 -13.49
N TYR A 34 -8.63 0.81 -13.20
CA TYR A 34 -8.70 1.52 -11.92
C TYR A 34 -10.13 1.48 -11.40
N THR A 35 -10.31 0.91 -10.21
CA THR A 35 -11.60 0.73 -9.55
C THR A 35 -11.46 1.07 -8.07
N SER A 36 -12.59 1.11 -7.33
CA SER A 36 -12.54 1.20 -5.86
C SER A 36 -11.72 0.08 -5.24
N GLN A 37 -11.69 -1.10 -5.86
CA GLN A 37 -10.89 -2.24 -5.38
C GLN A 37 -9.40 -2.07 -5.69
N SER A 38 -9.03 -1.32 -6.72
CA SER A 38 -7.64 -0.91 -6.94
C SER A 38 -7.20 0.13 -5.90
N ASP A 39 -8.11 1.01 -5.47
CA ASP A 39 -7.86 1.97 -4.39
C ASP A 39 -7.69 1.26 -3.04
N VAL A 40 -8.42 0.17 -2.81
CA VAL A 40 -8.22 -0.70 -1.63
C VAL A 40 -6.81 -1.29 -1.60
N TRP A 41 -6.27 -1.74 -2.74
CA TRP A 41 -4.87 -2.17 -2.81
C TRP A 41 -3.92 -1.04 -2.42
N SER A 42 -4.09 0.15 -2.99
CA SER A 42 -3.27 1.32 -2.67
C SER A 42 -3.38 1.72 -1.20
N TYR A 43 -4.56 1.55 -0.59
CA TYR A 43 -4.77 1.74 0.85
C TYR A 43 -3.96 0.75 1.69
N GLY A 44 -3.90 -0.52 1.28
CA GLY A 44 -3.02 -1.50 1.93
C GLY A 44 -1.54 -1.09 1.90
N ILE A 45 -1.08 -0.48 0.79
CA ILE A 45 0.28 0.08 0.71
C ILE A 45 0.43 1.27 1.67
N LEU A 46 -0.58 2.15 1.78
CA LEU A 46 -0.58 3.26 2.73
C LEU A 46 -0.51 2.75 4.18
N LEU A 47 -1.25 1.71 4.54
CA LEU A 47 -1.14 1.08 5.86
C LEU A 47 0.30 0.60 6.15
N TYR A 48 0.96 0.01 5.16
CA TYR A 48 2.37 -0.36 5.28
C TYR A 48 3.27 0.85 5.58
N GLU A 49 3.09 1.95 4.86
CA GLU A 49 3.84 3.19 5.09
C GLU A 49 3.59 3.74 6.50
N ILE A 50 2.34 3.73 6.96
CA ILE A 50 1.99 4.16 8.32
C ILE A 50 2.69 3.28 9.36
N CYS A 51 2.60 1.95 9.22
CA CYS A 51 3.22 1.01 10.15
C CYS A 51 4.75 1.09 10.16
N THR A 52 5.35 1.54 9.06
CA THR A 52 6.82 1.69 8.94
C THR A 52 7.29 3.13 9.13
N LEU A 53 6.39 4.06 9.49
CA LEU A 53 6.66 5.50 9.61
C LEU A 53 7.32 6.09 8.34
N GLY A 54 6.75 5.79 7.19
CA GLY A 54 7.21 6.31 5.90
C GLY A 54 8.24 5.41 5.21
N GLY A 55 8.33 4.14 5.61
CA GLY A 55 9.17 3.16 4.90
C GLY A 55 8.73 2.97 3.46
N SER A 56 9.68 2.94 2.53
CA SER A 56 9.40 2.72 1.11
C SER A 56 8.79 1.33 0.88
N PRO A 57 7.67 1.20 0.15
CA PRO A 57 7.12 -0.11 -0.20
C PRO A 57 8.07 -0.88 -1.10
N TYR A 58 8.10 -2.20 -0.93
CA TYR A 58 8.97 -3.11 -1.69
C TYR A 58 10.43 -2.63 -1.73
N PRO A 59 11.12 -2.43 -0.58
CA PRO A 59 12.39 -1.72 -0.54
C PRO A 59 13.51 -2.39 -1.34
N ALA A 60 13.46 -3.72 -1.49
CA ALA A 60 14.47 -4.49 -2.23
C ALA A 60 14.08 -4.74 -3.71
N ILE A 61 12.90 -4.26 -4.15
CA ILE A 61 12.36 -4.59 -5.47
C ILE A 61 12.36 -3.33 -6.34
N SER A 62 13.08 -3.39 -7.47
CA SER A 62 13.00 -2.33 -8.47
C SER A 62 11.64 -2.32 -9.18
N THR A 63 11.20 -1.15 -9.65
CA THR A 63 9.90 -0.98 -10.34
C THR A 63 9.77 -1.90 -11.55
N GLY A 64 10.85 -2.16 -12.29
CA GLY A 64 10.84 -3.07 -13.44
C GLY A 64 10.66 -4.54 -13.08
N LYS A 65 10.95 -4.94 -11.83
CA LYS A 65 10.77 -6.31 -11.35
C LYS A 65 9.49 -6.51 -10.56
N LEU A 66 8.82 -5.42 -10.18
CA LEU A 66 7.68 -5.45 -9.27
C LEU A 66 6.51 -6.25 -9.83
N LEU A 67 6.16 -6.04 -11.10
CA LEU A 67 5.06 -6.76 -11.74
C LEU A 67 5.24 -8.28 -11.60
N ARG A 68 6.39 -8.79 -12.02
CA ARG A 68 6.68 -10.24 -11.94
C ARG A 68 6.70 -10.76 -10.50
N TYR A 69 7.17 -9.95 -9.56
CA TYR A 69 7.16 -10.29 -8.13
C TYR A 69 5.72 -10.47 -7.61
N LEU A 70 4.83 -9.56 -7.96
CA LEU A 70 3.42 -9.61 -7.57
C LEU A 70 2.64 -10.75 -8.27
N GLU A 71 2.89 -10.99 -9.56
CA GLU A 71 2.30 -12.09 -10.34
C GLU A 71 2.66 -13.46 -9.77
N ASN A 72 3.87 -13.62 -9.23
CA ASN A 72 4.32 -14.82 -8.53
C ASN A 72 3.69 -14.98 -7.13
N GLY A 73 2.76 -14.12 -6.75
CA GLY A 73 2.06 -14.21 -5.46
C GLY A 73 2.80 -13.60 -4.29
N HIS A 74 3.98 -13.00 -4.51
CA HIS A 74 4.72 -12.37 -3.43
C HIS A 74 4.07 -11.06 -2.97
N ARG A 75 4.19 -10.77 -1.67
CA ARG A 75 3.72 -9.54 -1.02
C ARG A 75 4.79 -9.07 -0.02
N MET A 76 4.63 -7.88 0.52
CA MET A 76 5.50 -7.40 1.59
C MET A 76 5.27 -8.19 2.87
N ASP A 77 6.34 -8.46 3.62
CA ASP A 77 6.27 -9.10 4.93
C ASP A 77 5.68 -8.15 5.98
N ARG A 78 5.21 -8.72 7.09
CA ARG A 78 4.69 -7.95 8.22
C ARG A 78 5.79 -7.09 8.83
N PRO A 79 5.61 -5.75 8.89
CA PRO A 79 6.50 -4.88 9.66
C PRO A 79 6.53 -5.28 11.13
N LYS A 80 7.68 -5.22 11.78
CA LYS A 80 7.84 -5.55 13.22
C LYS A 80 6.94 -4.69 14.11
N SER A 81 6.68 -3.45 13.71
CA SER A 81 5.83 -2.47 14.39
C SER A 81 4.32 -2.68 14.16
N CYS A 82 3.93 -3.63 13.32
CA CYS A 82 2.54 -3.89 12.95
C CYS A 82 2.00 -5.09 13.72
N SER A 83 0.80 -4.98 14.32
CA SER A 83 0.12 -6.12 14.93
C SER A 83 -0.26 -7.15 13.86
N GLU A 84 -0.50 -8.38 14.28
CA GLU A 84 -0.86 -9.47 13.36
C GLU A 84 -2.23 -9.17 12.71
N GLU A 85 -3.20 -8.74 13.49
CA GLU A 85 -4.55 -8.43 13.01
C GLU A 85 -4.56 -7.26 12.02
N LEU A 86 -3.74 -6.22 12.27
CA LEU A 86 -3.62 -5.11 11.34
C LEU A 86 -2.90 -5.53 10.05
N TYR A 87 -1.92 -6.44 10.17
CA TYR A 87 -1.26 -7.00 9.00
C TYR A 87 -2.20 -7.90 8.19
N ASP A 88 -3.06 -8.69 8.82
CA ASP A 88 -4.07 -9.49 8.13
C ASP A 88 -5.02 -8.62 7.30
N LEU A 89 -5.45 -7.49 7.88
CA LEU A 89 -6.23 -6.49 7.15
C LEU A 89 -5.43 -5.94 5.95
N MET A 90 -4.19 -5.52 6.18
CA MET A 90 -3.29 -5.01 5.15
C MET A 90 -3.09 -6.04 4.03
N TYR A 91 -2.82 -7.29 4.38
CA TYR A 91 -2.61 -8.37 3.42
C TYR A 91 -3.86 -8.68 2.60
N SER A 92 -5.04 -8.63 3.21
CA SER A 92 -6.33 -8.82 2.51
C SER A 92 -6.58 -7.78 1.41
N CYS A 93 -6.04 -6.55 1.58
CA CYS A 93 -6.10 -5.52 0.55
C CYS A 93 -5.29 -5.88 -0.71
N TRP A 94 -4.30 -6.78 -0.60
CA TRP A 94 -3.43 -7.20 -1.70
C TRP A 94 -3.83 -8.55 -2.31
N THR A 95 -5.05 -9.01 -2.09
CA THR A 95 -5.57 -10.22 -2.72
C THR A 95 -5.55 -10.07 -4.24
N LEU A 96 -5.16 -11.15 -4.92
CA LEU A 96 -4.99 -11.16 -6.38
C LEU A 96 -6.25 -10.70 -7.10
N HIS A 97 -7.38 -11.30 -6.74
CA HIS A 97 -8.68 -10.98 -7.34
C HIS A 97 -9.30 -9.76 -6.66
N PRO A 98 -9.56 -8.66 -7.41
CA PRO A 98 -10.11 -7.43 -6.82
C PRO A 98 -11.40 -7.64 -6.01
N ARG A 99 -12.27 -8.55 -6.46
CA ARG A 99 -13.56 -8.84 -5.79
C ARG A 99 -13.41 -9.51 -4.42
N GLU A 100 -12.25 -10.12 -4.13
CA GLU A 100 -11.98 -10.77 -2.86
C GLU A 100 -11.37 -9.81 -1.83
N ARG A 101 -10.93 -8.63 -2.27
CA ARG A 101 -10.45 -7.57 -1.37
C ARG A 101 -11.61 -7.01 -0.54
N PRO A 102 -11.36 -6.57 0.69
CA PRO A 102 -12.39 -5.93 1.49
C PRO A 102 -12.90 -4.65 0.80
N THR A 103 -14.12 -4.25 1.09
CA THR A 103 -14.61 -2.91 0.75
C THR A 103 -14.09 -1.90 1.77
N PHE A 104 -14.06 -0.61 1.45
CA PHE A 104 -13.70 0.43 2.41
C PHE A 104 -14.61 0.43 3.65
N THR A 105 -15.91 0.15 3.49
CA THR A 105 -16.84 -0.01 4.61
C THR A 105 -16.40 -1.12 5.56
N LYS A 106 -16.00 -2.27 5.01
CA LYS A 106 -15.49 -3.39 5.81
C LYS A 106 -14.17 -3.05 6.49
N ILE A 107 -13.28 -2.33 5.81
CA ILE A 107 -12.01 -1.86 6.37
C ILE A 107 -12.25 -0.97 7.59
N VAL A 108 -13.15 0.02 7.47
CA VAL A 108 -13.54 0.91 8.58
C VAL A 108 -14.03 0.09 9.76
N HIS A 109 -14.98 -0.83 9.53
CA HIS A 109 -15.52 -1.67 10.60
C HIS A 109 -14.44 -2.52 11.28
N THR A 110 -13.54 -3.13 10.50
CA THR A 110 -12.44 -3.92 11.07
C THR A 110 -11.49 -3.05 11.91
N LEU A 111 -11.17 -1.83 11.45
CA LEU A 111 -10.33 -0.90 12.23
C LEU A 111 -11.00 -0.47 13.53
N GLU A 112 -12.31 -0.20 13.51
CA GLU A 112 -13.10 0.11 14.72
C GLU A 112 -13.10 -1.07 15.70
N GLU A 113 -13.24 -2.30 15.21
CA GLU A 113 -13.15 -3.50 16.05
C GLU A 113 -11.76 -3.65 16.68
N LEU A 114 -10.68 -3.42 15.91
CA LEU A 114 -9.31 -3.47 16.43
C LEU A 114 -9.10 -2.40 17.50
N GLN A 115 -9.56 -1.19 17.26
CA GLN A 115 -9.48 -0.10 18.24
C GLN A 115 -10.23 -0.42 19.55
N ASN A 116 -11.39 -1.08 19.45
CA ASN A 116 -12.21 -1.41 20.61
C ASN A 116 -11.68 -2.64 21.39
N LYS A 117 -10.87 -3.49 20.77
CA LYS A 117 -10.24 -4.64 21.43
C LYS A 117 -9.09 -4.24 22.35
N GLU A 118 -8.47 -3.09 22.14
CA GLU A 118 -7.48 -2.53 23.06
C GLU A 118 -8.18 -1.70 24.14
N PRO A 119 -8.35 -2.20 25.38
CA PRO A 119 -8.89 -1.38 26.45
C PRO A 119 -7.88 -0.30 26.83
N THR A 120 -8.14 0.92 26.38
CA THR A 120 -7.67 2.18 26.97
C THR A 120 -6.30 2.15 27.67
N ARG A 121 -5.22 1.96 26.92
CA ARG A 121 -3.89 2.46 27.32
C ARG A 121 -2.97 2.52 26.11
N ASN A 122 -3.00 3.59 25.40
CA ASN A 122 -2.23 3.99 24.22
C ASN A 122 -2.89 3.64 22.87
N PRO A 123 -2.90 4.62 21.94
CA PRO A 123 -3.16 4.34 20.53
C PRO A 123 -2.25 3.20 20.05
N PRO A 124 -2.56 2.48 18.97
CA PRO A 124 -1.73 1.38 18.48
C PRO A 124 -0.27 1.82 18.51
N THR A 125 0.47 1.25 19.45
CA THR A 125 1.82 1.74 19.75
C THR A 125 2.69 1.28 18.62
N ILE A 126 2.95 2.19 17.70
CA ILE A 126 4.02 2.00 16.73
C ILE A 126 5.29 1.96 17.56
N ASP A 127 5.94 0.80 17.65
CA ASP A 127 7.20 0.67 18.36
C ASP A 127 8.28 1.46 17.59
N LEU A 128 8.50 2.69 18.06
CA LEU A 128 9.50 3.58 17.48
C LEU A 128 10.92 3.00 17.49
N ASN A 129 11.21 2.09 18.45
CA ASN A 129 12.53 1.45 18.52
C ASN A 129 12.69 0.40 17.41
N ALA A 130 11.62 -0.27 16.98
CA ALA A 130 11.66 -1.21 15.87
C ALA A 130 11.90 -0.53 14.50
N ILE A 131 11.69 0.80 14.42
CA ILE A 131 11.84 1.58 13.18
C ILE A 131 13.28 2.03 12.96
N VAL A 132 14.02 2.26 14.03
CA VAL A 132 15.44 2.70 13.95
C VAL A 132 16.28 1.66 13.19
N ASP A 133 15.98 0.38 13.34
CA ASP A 133 16.69 -0.71 12.64
C ASP A 133 16.46 -0.70 11.12
N VAL A 134 15.34 -0.17 10.64
CA VAL A 134 15.04 -0.09 9.20
C VAL A 134 15.79 1.08 8.53
N HIS A 135 16.07 2.14 9.27
CA HIS A 135 16.77 3.32 8.73
C HIS A 135 18.30 3.21 8.82
N CYS A 136 18.83 2.42 9.76
CA CYS A 136 20.29 2.30 9.93
C CYS A 136 20.98 1.42 8.87
N SER A 137 20.23 0.64 8.09
CA SER A 137 20.79 -0.25 7.04
C SER A 137 20.85 0.38 5.66
N LYS A 138 20.56 1.67 5.50
CA LYS A 138 20.47 2.36 4.20
C LYS A 138 21.43 3.52 4.05
N ASN A 139 22.73 3.23 4.04
CA ASN A 139 23.71 4.09 3.39
C ASN A 139 24.29 3.38 2.16
N THR A 140 23.50 3.25 1.12
CA THR A 140 23.98 3.02 -0.25
C THR A 140 22.93 3.56 -1.22
N THR A 141 23.27 4.66 -1.88
CA THR A 141 22.75 5.22 -3.14
C THR A 141 21.32 4.81 -3.51
N GLU A 142 20.32 5.53 -2.99
CA GLU A 142 18.96 5.48 -3.54
C GLU A 142 18.80 6.60 -4.57
N GLU A 143 18.62 6.22 -5.82
CA GLU A 143 18.00 7.06 -6.82
C GLU A 143 16.62 7.48 -6.33
N ASN A 144 16.45 8.76 -6.16
CA ASN A 144 15.26 9.45 -5.68
C ASN A 144 14.04 9.05 -6.52
N SER A 145 13.12 8.28 -5.97
CA SER A 145 11.90 7.84 -6.66
C SER A 145 10.82 8.92 -6.75
N TYR A 146 11.10 10.14 -6.27
CA TYR A 146 10.26 11.32 -6.45
C TYR A 146 10.77 12.13 -7.62
N LEU A 147 9.94 12.29 -8.63
CA LEU A 147 10.24 13.07 -9.83
C LEU A 147 10.36 14.56 -9.52
N LYS A 148 11.46 15.15 -9.96
CA LYS A 148 11.60 16.61 -10.03
C LYS A 148 10.52 17.20 -10.96
N PRO A 149 9.97 18.39 -10.65
CA PRO A 149 9.13 19.12 -11.58
C PRO A 149 9.91 19.40 -12.87
N VAL A 150 9.28 19.21 -14.01
CA VAL A 150 9.81 19.64 -15.31
C VAL A 150 9.57 21.12 -15.38
N GLU A 151 10.62 21.94 -15.37
CA GLU A 151 10.57 23.32 -15.77
C GLU A 151 10.31 23.39 -17.29
N TYR A 152 9.42 24.30 -17.69
CA TYR A 152 9.11 24.63 -19.08
C TYR A 152 10.18 25.53 -19.67
#